data_8fef9e2ca86148a29267e01285c6f42c
#
_entry.id   8fef9e2ca86148a29267e01285c6f42c
#
_cell.length_a   1.000
_cell.length_b   1.000
_cell.length_c   1.000
_cell.angle_alpha   90.00
_cell.angle_beta   90.00
_cell.angle_gamma   90.00
#
_symmetry.space_group_name_H-M   'P 1'
#
loop_
_entity.id
_entity.type
_entity.pdbx_description
1 polymer ?
#
loop_
_entity_poly.entity_id
_entity_poly.type
_entity_poly.pdbx_seq_one_letter_code
_entity_poly.pdbx_strand_id
1 'polypeptide(L)' 'MVVWKLPAPLLPSQHAFKYRLVFVRDGKRIVGYDNELGKGDHKHIGGRELKVHFTNIDVLVSDFLRDVENMA' A
#
# COMPACT_ATOMS: atom_id res chain seq x y z
N MET A 1 6.42 6.25 -5.17
CA MET A 1 6.10 4.80 -5.03
C MET A 1 7.38 3.99 -4.97
N VAL A 2 7.47 3.09 -4.04
CA VAL A 2 8.62 2.20 -3.93
C VAL A 2 8.11 0.76 -3.78
N VAL A 3 8.66 -0.15 -4.58
CA VAL A 3 8.34 -1.57 -4.53
C VAL A 3 9.64 -2.35 -4.58
N TRP A 4 9.83 -3.27 -3.64
CA TRP A 4 11.00 -4.16 -3.61
C TRP A 4 10.54 -5.61 -3.69
N LYS A 5 11.31 -6.43 -4.38
CA LYS A 5 11.16 -7.89 -4.32
C LYS A 5 12.10 -8.44 -3.24
N LEU A 6 11.54 -9.20 -2.31
CA LEU A 6 12.29 -9.77 -1.20
C LEU A 6 12.61 -11.26 -1.47
N PRO A 7 13.65 -11.81 -0.83
CA PRO A 7 13.96 -13.25 -0.96
C PRO A 7 12.93 -14.14 -0.27
N ALA A 8 12.14 -13.58 0.66
CA ALA A 8 11.09 -14.31 1.37
C ALA A 8 9.96 -13.35 1.74
N PRO A 9 8.72 -13.83 1.94
CA PRO A 9 7.61 -12.98 2.34
C PRO A 9 7.86 -12.28 3.67
N LEU A 10 7.39 -11.04 3.77
CA LEU A 10 7.41 -10.25 5.00
C LEU A 10 6.09 -10.53 5.74
N LEU A 11 6.10 -11.47 6.66
CA LEU A 11 4.89 -11.93 7.33
C LEU A 11 4.17 -10.80 8.09
N PRO A 12 2.82 -10.79 8.13
CA PRO A 12 1.92 -11.83 7.60
C PRO A 12 1.58 -11.71 6.11
N SER A 13 2.23 -10.85 5.33
CA SER A 13 2.07 -10.83 3.88
C SER A 13 2.50 -12.18 3.31
N GLN A 14 1.72 -12.69 2.34
CA GLN A 14 1.97 -14.00 1.74
C GLN A 14 2.69 -13.92 0.39
N HIS A 15 3.16 -12.74 0.03
CA HIS A 15 3.94 -12.47 -1.18
C HIS A 15 5.30 -11.90 -0.81
N ALA A 16 6.25 -11.97 -1.74
CA ALA A 16 7.63 -11.57 -1.52
C ALA A 16 7.92 -10.14 -1.97
N PHE A 17 6.94 -9.24 -1.88
CA PHE A 17 7.12 -7.83 -2.20
C PHE A 17 6.99 -6.98 -0.95
N LYS A 18 7.87 -5.99 -0.82
CA LYS A 18 7.70 -4.90 0.12
C LYS A 18 7.39 -3.64 -0.69
N TYR A 19 6.37 -2.90 -0.29
CA TYR A 19 5.97 -1.71 -1.03
C TYR A 19 5.57 -0.58 -0.10
N ARG A 20 5.71 0.64 -0.63
CA ARG A 20 5.21 1.85 0.00
C ARG A 20 4.77 2.81 -1.10
N LEU A 21 3.46 3.07 -1.17
CA LEU A 21 2.84 3.98 -2.12
C LEU A 21 2.17 5.07 -1.31
N VAL A 22 2.53 6.33 -1.56
CA VAL A 22 2.06 7.45 -0.75
C VAL A 22 1.64 8.61 -1.65
N PHE A 23 0.47 9.19 -1.36
CA PHE A 23 0.02 10.45 -1.93
C PHE A 23 -0.11 11.48 -0.82
N VAL A 24 0.64 12.57 -0.94
CA VAL A 24 0.68 13.66 0.04
C VAL A 24 0.11 14.93 -0.59
N ARG A 25 -0.74 15.64 0.16
CA ARG A 25 -1.27 16.93 -0.24
C ARG A 25 -1.28 17.87 0.97
N ASP A 26 -0.77 19.09 0.80
CA ASP A 26 -0.67 20.10 1.85
C ASP A 26 0.06 19.57 3.09
N GLY A 27 1.13 18.79 2.88
CA GLY A 27 1.93 18.22 3.95
C GLY A 27 1.30 17.07 4.69
N LYS A 28 0.12 16.59 4.25
CA LYS A 28 -0.60 15.49 4.90
C LYS A 28 -0.68 14.29 3.97
N ARG A 29 -0.46 13.09 4.53
CA ARG A 29 -0.70 11.85 3.80
C ARG A 29 -2.21 11.64 3.64
N ILE A 30 -2.65 11.62 2.40
CA ILE A 30 -4.06 11.42 2.06
C ILE A 30 -4.34 9.95 1.76
N VAL A 31 -3.45 9.30 1.00
CA VAL A 31 -3.53 7.87 0.68
C VAL A 31 -2.17 7.25 0.92
N GLY A 32 -2.13 6.11 1.58
CA GLY A 32 -0.90 5.36 1.78
C GLY A 32 -1.17 3.86 1.73
N TYR A 33 -0.37 3.14 0.94
CA TYR A 33 -0.41 1.68 0.88
C TYR A 33 0.96 1.18 1.29
N ASP A 34 1.00 0.27 2.24
CA ASP A 34 2.26 -0.39 2.57
C ASP A 34 2.04 -1.77 3.21
N ASN A 35 3.14 -2.49 3.37
CA ASN A 35 3.16 -3.71 4.16
C ASN A 35 4.38 -3.70 5.07
N GLU A 36 4.19 -4.12 6.31
CA GLU A 36 5.23 -4.16 7.32
C GLU A 36 5.24 -5.53 8.01
N LEU A 37 6.39 -5.91 8.53
CA LEU A 37 6.50 -7.11 9.36
C LEU A 37 5.54 -6.98 10.56
N GLY A 38 4.69 -7.98 10.73
CA GLY A 38 3.71 -8.02 11.82
C GLY A 38 2.38 -7.34 11.52
N LYS A 39 2.28 -6.52 10.46
CA LYS A 39 1.04 -5.83 10.10
C LYS A 39 0.40 -6.34 8.82
N GLY A 40 1.20 -6.83 7.87
CA GLY A 40 0.72 -7.28 6.57
C GLY A 40 0.34 -6.14 5.64
N ASP A 41 -0.43 -6.47 4.62
CA ASP A 41 -0.86 -5.52 3.60
C ASP A 41 -2.00 -4.64 4.12
N HIS A 42 -1.80 -3.33 4.10
CA HIS A 42 -2.79 -2.39 4.58
C HIS A 42 -2.71 -1.06 3.83
N LYS A 43 -3.78 -0.26 3.96
CA LYS A 43 -3.84 1.08 3.38
C LYS A 43 -4.44 2.07 4.36
N HIS A 44 -4.04 3.33 4.21
CA HIS A 44 -4.63 4.45 4.92
C HIS A 44 -5.32 5.35 3.91
N ILE A 45 -6.60 5.65 4.16
CA ILE A 45 -7.40 6.58 3.36
C ILE A 45 -7.96 7.62 4.33
N GLY A 46 -7.48 8.86 4.22
CA GLY A 46 -7.80 9.87 5.21
C GLY A 46 -7.29 9.42 6.58
N GLY A 47 -8.15 9.36 7.59
CA GLY A 47 -7.78 8.88 8.93
C GLY A 47 -8.08 7.40 9.19
N ARG A 48 -8.43 6.63 8.15
CA ARG A 48 -8.86 5.24 8.30
C ARG A 48 -7.78 4.27 7.83
N GLU A 49 -7.61 3.18 8.56
CA GLU A 49 -6.74 2.08 8.18
C GLU A 49 -7.59 0.88 7.77
N LEU A 50 -7.28 0.31 6.61
CA LEU A 50 -8.02 -0.80 6.02
C LEU A 50 -7.03 -1.88 5.56
N LYS A 51 -7.47 -3.14 5.58
CA LYS A 51 -6.68 -4.23 5.03
C LYS A 51 -6.71 -4.20 3.51
N VAL A 52 -5.60 -4.59 2.89
CA VAL A 52 -5.47 -4.73 1.44
C VAL A 52 -5.37 -6.21 1.11
N HIS A 53 -6.15 -6.67 0.14
CA HIS A 53 -6.00 -8.00 -0.43
C HIS A 53 -5.04 -7.91 -1.62
N PHE A 54 -3.81 -8.34 -1.41
CA PHE A 54 -2.79 -8.28 -2.46
C PHE A 54 -3.02 -9.40 -3.48
N THR A 55 -3.06 -9.04 -4.76
CA THR A 55 -3.12 -10.00 -5.86
C THR A 55 -1.83 -9.97 -6.68
N ASN A 56 -1.49 -8.80 -7.24
CA ASN A 56 -0.23 -8.57 -7.91
C ASN A 56 0.10 -7.07 -7.87
N ILE A 57 1.31 -6.72 -8.30
CA ILE A 57 1.78 -5.32 -8.26
C ILE A 57 0.95 -4.42 -9.17
N ASP A 58 0.56 -4.89 -10.35
CA ASP A 58 -0.22 -4.07 -11.29
C ASP A 58 -1.58 -3.69 -10.69
N VAL A 59 -2.25 -4.64 -10.06
CA VAL A 59 -3.54 -4.39 -9.39
C VAL A 59 -3.34 -3.47 -8.20
N LEU A 60 -2.29 -3.67 -7.41
CA LEU A 60 -1.98 -2.83 -6.26
C LEU A 60 -1.81 -1.37 -6.68
N VAL A 61 -1.01 -1.11 -7.72
CA VAL A 61 -0.76 0.25 -8.22
C VAL A 61 -2.04 0.85 -8.79
N SER A 62 -2.82 0.08 -9.55
CA SER A 62 -4.11 0.55 -10.08
C SER A 62 -5.07 0.94 -8.97
N ASP A 63 -5.16 0.15 -7.92
CA ASP A 63 -6.03 0.44 -6.77
C ASP A 63 -5.57 1.70 -6.05
N PHE A 64 -4.25 1.86 -5.88
CA PHE A 64 -3.68 3.06 -5.26
C PHE A 64 -4.03 4.31 -6.09
N LEU A 65 -3.82 4.27 -7.40
CA LEU A 65 -4.10 5.41 -8.28
C LEU A 65 -5.59 5.77 -8.29
N ARG A 66 -6.46 4.77 -8.24
CA ARG A 66 -7.90 4.99 -8.14
C ARG A 66 -8.26 5.69 -6.82
N ASP A 67 -7.67 5.25 -5.71
CA ASP A 67 -7.91 5.89 -4.42
C ASP A 67 -7.38 7.34 -4.40
N VAL A 68 -6.25 7.60 -5.05
CA VAL A 68 -5.72 8.96 -5.21
C VAL A 68 -6.70 9.83 -5.98
N GLU A 69 -7.23 9.34 -7.10
CA GLU A 69 -8.23 10.07 -7.88
C GLU A 69 -9.49 10.39 -7.07
N ASN A 70 -9.96 9.43 -6.28
CA ASN A 70 -11.17 9.61 -5.47
C ASN A 70 -10.97 10.62 -4.33
N MET A 71 -9.73 10.84 -3.90
CA MET A 71 -9.40 11.77 -2.83
C MET A 71 -8.87 13.11 -3.35
N ALA A 72 -8.59 13.20 -4.62
CA ALA A 72 -8.04 14.41 -5.24
C ALA A 72 -9.11 15.51 -5.44
#